data_c9b18955bc60e99b6d1901ca5e3771d3
#
_entry.id   c9b18955bc60e99b6d1901ca5e3771d3
#
_cell.length_a   1.000
_cell.length_b   1.000
_cell.length_c   1.000
_cell.angle_alpha   90.00
_cell.angle_beta   90.00
_cell.angle_gamma   90.00
#
_symmetry.space_group_name_H-M   'P 1'
#
loop_
_entity.id
_entity.type
_entity.pdbx_description
1 polymer ?
#
loop_
_entity_poly.entity_id
_entity_poly.type
_entity_poly.pdbx_seq_one_letter_code
_entity_poly.pdbx_strand_id
1 'polypeptide(L)'
;MLLASACLPTLFQAVEIDGDAYWDGGYSGNPSMAPLVRECNSRDIILVQINPIERPGTPRTAREIHNRLNEVSFNSPLMKELRMAAMLRRVADPGSGEGAVWAKMRIHRIASPMMTELSASSKLLAEWAFLCMLRDEGRRAAQAFLDEHGADVGVRSTFDIDALVEQF
;
A
#
# COMPACT_ATOMS: atom_id res chain seq x y z
N MET A 1 10.29 2.41 -19.89
CA MET A 1 9.29 1.88 -18.91
C MET A 1 9.83 1.88 -17.48
N LEU A 2 10.86 1.10 -17.08
CA LEU A 2 11.35 1.03 -15.68
C LEU A 2 11.76 2.38 -15.11
N LEU A 3 12.49 3.21 -15.86
CA LEU A 3 12.86 4.57 -15.41
C LEU A 3 11.64 5.46 -15.19
N ALA A 4 10.62 5.37 -16.04
CA ALA A 4 9.38 6.12 -15.88
C ALA A 4 8.63 5.69 -14.60
N SER A 5 8.58 4.38 -14.34
CA SER A 5 7.94 3.81 -13.14
C SER A 5 8.63 4.16 -11.82
N ALA A 6 9.87 4.65 -11.86
CA ALA A 6 10.63 5.10 -10.68
C ALA A 6 10.88 6.63 -10.69
N CYS A 7 10.31 7.34 -11.66
CA CYS A 7 10.51 8.78 -11.84
C CYS A 7 9.52 9.56 -10.98
N LEU A 8 9.94 9.92 -9.76
CA LEU A 8 9.10 10.67 -8.84
C LEU A 8 8.90 12.12 -9.32
N PRO A 9 7.64 12.59 -9.46
CA PRO A 9 7.35 14.00 -9.63
C PRO A 9 7.99 14.83 -8.52
N THR A 10 8.34 16.06 -8.80
CA THR A 10 9.04 17.01 -7.92
C THR A 10 10.52 16.73 -7.68
N LEU A 11 11.02 15.51 -7.93
CA LEU A 11 12.44 15.17 -7.83
C LEU A 11 13.10 15.06 -9.21
N PHE A 12 12.37 14.55 -10.20
CA PHE A 12 12.87 14.29 -11.54
C PHE A 12 11.95 14.85 -12.61
N GLN A 13 12.54 15.19 -13.75
CA GLN A 13 11.77 15.50 -14.97
C GLN A 13 11.11 14.23 -15.48
N ALA A 14 9.95 14.38 -16.15
CA ALA A 14 9.26 13.24 -16.75
C ALA A 14 10.14 12.48 -17.74
N VAL A 15 9.95 11.18 -17.82
CA VAL A 15 10.55 10.35 -18.87
C VAL A 15 9.66 10.39 -20.09
N GLU A 16 10.19 10.87 -21.22
CA GLU A 16 9.47 10.89 -22.49
C GLU A 16 9.57 9.52 -23.19
N ILE A 17 8.43 8.98 -23.60
CA ILE A 17 8.31 7.74 -24.36
C ILE A 17 7.31 7.97 -25.49
N ASP A 18 7.76 7.85 -26.73
CA ASP A 18 6.93 8.02 -27.94
C ASP A 18 6.19 9.37 -28.00
N GLY A 19 6.78 10.42 -27.43
CA GLY A 19 6.22 11.78 -27.40
C GLY A 19 5.32 12.09 -26.20
N ASP A 20 5.04 11.09 -25.35
CA ASP A 20 4.26 11.26 -24.12
C ASP A 20 5.16 11.32 -22.88
N ALA A 21 4.78 12.15 -21.90
CA ALA A 21 5.51 12.34 -20.65
C ALA A 21 5.00 11.42 -19.54
N TYR A 22 5.90 10.67 -18.92
CA TYR A 22 5.60 9.69 -17.88
C TYR A 22 6.32 9.98 -16.56
N TRP A 23 5.61 9.80 -15.46
CA TRP A 23 6.12 9.74 -14.08
C TRP A 23 5.72 8.44 -13.40
N ASP A 24 6.23 8.25 -12.17
CA ASP A 24 5.82 7.17 -11.29
C ASP A 24 4.30 7.20 -11.06
N GLY A 25 3.65 6.08 -11.33
CA GLY A 25 2.21 5.92 -11.13
C GLY A 25 1.76 5.87 -9.67
N GLY A 26 2.69 5.86 -8.71
CA GLY A 26 2.39 5.77 -7.27
C GLY A 26 1.55 6.93 -6.73
N TYR A 27 1.51 8.07 -7.44
CA TYR A 27 0.61 9.17 -7.08
C TYR A 27 -0.85 8.95 -7.48
N SER A 28 -1.12 8.07 -8.44
CA SER A 28 -2.48 7.74 -8.88
C SER A 28 -2.97 6.38 -8.36
N GLY A 29 -2.05 5.43 -8.14
CA GLY A 29 -2.37 4.10 -7.63
C GLY A 29 -1.18 3.48 -6.90
N ASN A 30 -1.29 3.28 -5.58
CA ASN A 30 -0.21 2.71 -4.77
C ASN A 30 -0.76 1.88 -3.58
N PRO A 31 -1.08 0.61 -3.83
CA PRO A 31 -1.23 -0.09 -5.10
C PRO A 31 -2.57 0.19 -5.79
N SER A 32 -2.68 -0.18 -7.07
CA SER A 32 -3.96 -0.40 -7.75
C SER A 32 -4.36 -1.87 -7.58
N MET A 33 -5.43 -2.13 -6.83
CA MET A 33 -5.89 -3.50 -6.54
C MET A 33 -6.80 -4.05 -7.63
N ALA A 34 -7.52 -3.19 -8.35
CA ALA A 34 -8.51 -3.59 -9.35
C ALA A 34 -8.00 -4.57 -10.41
N PRO A 35 -6.80 -4.39 -11.02
CA PRO A 35 -6.27 -5.36 -11.97
C PRO A 35 -6.03 -6.75 -11.34
N LEU A 36 -5.55 -6.78 -10.10
CA LEU A 36 -5.32 -8.05 -9.39
C LEU A 36 -6.64 -8.78 -9.11
N VAL A 37 -7.67 -8.05 -8.67
CA VAL A 37 -8.99 -8.62 -8.38
C VAL A 37 -9.65 -9.19 -9.64
N ARG A 38 -9.47 -8.54 -10.79
CA ARG A 38 -10.09 -8.94 -12.05
C ARG A 38 -9.35 -10.08 -12.75
N GLU A 39 -8.02 -10.03 -12.76
CA GLU A 39 -7.20 -10.88 -13.62
C GLU A 39 -6.59 -12.07 -12.88
N CYS A 40 -6.52 -12.03 -11.54
CA CYS A 40 -5.96 -13.12 -10.75
C CYS A 40 -7.03 -14.10 -10.25
N ASN A 41 -6.71 -15.38 -10.26
CA ASN A 41 -7.59 -16.42 -9.71
C ASN A 41 -7.55 -16.50 -8.18
N SER A 42 -6.56 -15.87 -7.54
CA SER A 42 -6.49 -15.81 -6.07
C SER A 42 -7.54 -14.85 -5.51
N ARG A 43 -8.14 -15.23 -4.39
CA ARG A 43 -9.01 -14.36 -3.59
C ARG A 43 -8.27 -13.73 -2.41
N ASP A 44 -7.00 -14.07 -2.23
CA ASP A 44 -6.17 -13.49 -1.18
C ASP A 44 -5.26 -12.41 -1.75
N ILE A 45 -5.26 -11.25 -1.12
CA ILE A 45 -4.33 -10.15 -1.38
C ILE A 45 -3.51 -9.92 -0.13
N ILE A 46 -2.19 -10.01 -0.25
CA ILE A 46 -1.26 -9.64 0.81
C ILE A 46 -0.70 -8.25 0.49
N LEU A 47 -1.07 -7.28 1.29
CA LEU A 47 -0.58 -5.92 1.21
C LEU A 47 0.70 -5.79 2.03
N VAL A 48 1.83 -5.53 1.38
CA VAL A 48 3.09 -5.18 2.04
C VAL A 48 3.14 -3.65 2.16
N GLN A 49 2.90 -3.14 3.36
CA GLN A 49 2.78 -1.71 3.61
C GLN A 49 4.09 -1.11 4.11
N ILE A 50 4.67 -0.20 3.33
CA ILE A 50 5.90 0.51 3.68
C ILE A 50 5.66 1.97 4.12
N ASN A 51 4.54 2.58 3.74
CA ASN A 51 4.18 3.92 4.20
C ASN A 51 3.23 3.80 5.39
N PRO A 52 3.57 4.35 6.58
CA PRO A 52 2.66 4.31 7.73
C PRO A 52 1.37 5.09 7.41
N ILE A 53 0.21 4.51 7.75
CA ILE A 53 -1.08 5.20 7.66
C ILE A 53 -1.16 6.25 8.78
N GLU A 54 -0.75 5.84 9.97
CA GLU A 54 -0.74 6.68 11.15
C GLU A 54 0.69 6.99 11.59
N ARG A 55 0.90 8.21 12.04
CA ARG A 55 2.16 8.65 12.63
C ARG A 55 1.84 9.45 13.90
N PRO A 56 2.40 9.06 15.05
CA PRO A 56 2.20 9.79 16.29
C PRO A 56 2.77 11.22 16.22
N GLY A 57 2.10 12.14 16.92
CA GLY A 57 2.53 13.53 17.06
C GLY A 57 2.06 14.44 15.93
N THR A 58 2.20 15.74 16.17
CA THR A 58 1.85 16.79 15.20
C THR A 58 3.12 17.28 14.51
N PRO A 59 3.21 17.22 13.18
CA PRO A 59 4.37 17.74 12.45
C PRO A 59 4.44 19.26 12.60
N ARG A 60 5.58 19.77 13.03
CA ARG A 60 5.78 21.21 13.32
C ARG A 60 6.86 21.85 12.46
N THR A 61 7.81 21.06 11.97
CA THR A 61 8.87 21.54 11.08
C THR A 61 8.52 21.29 9.61
N ALA A 62 9.06 22.07 8.70
CA ALA A 62 8.86 21.90 7.25
C ALA A 62 9.20 20.46 6.80
N ARG A 63 10.26 19.86 7.37
CA ARG A 63 10.65 18.47 7.07
C ARG A 63 9.60 17.47 7.55
N GLU A 64 9.08 17.61 8.76
CA GLU A 64 8.03 16.73 9.28
C GLU A 64 6.73 16.86 8.50
N ILE A 65 6.35 18.10 8.14
CA ILE A 65 5.18 18.37 7.31
C ILE A 65 5.34 17.73 5.92
N HIS A 66 6.50 17.87 5.30
CA HIS A 66 6.79 17.24 3.99
C HIS A 66 6.74 15.71 4.07
N ASN A 67 7.32 15.12 5.12
CA ASN A 67 7.24 13.68 5.35
C ASN A 67 5.78 13.23 5.49
N ARG A 68 4.98 13.94 6.26
CA ARG A 68 3.57 13.61 6.45
C ARG A 68 2.75 13.79 5.18
N LEU A 69 3.00 14.83 4.42
CA LEU A 69 2.36 15.05 3.11
C LEU A 69 2.65 13.88 2.16
N ASN A 70 3.90 13.41 2.10
CA ASN A 70 4.28 12.25 1.29
C ASN A 70 3.52 10.99 1.72
N GLU A 71 3.45 10.69 3.02
CA GLU A 71 2.70 9.53 3.54
C GLU A 71 1.21 9.61 3.20
N VAL A 72 0.58 10.76 3.42
CA VAL A 72 -0.84 10.97 3.12
C VAL A 72 -1.12 10.81 1.63
N SER A 73 -0.26 11.40 0.78
CA SER A 73 -0.41 11.32 -0.68
C SER A 73 -0.32 9.87 -1.18
N PHE A 74 0.68 9.12 -0.72
CA PHE A 74 0.87 7.73 -1.15
C PHE A 74 -0.15 6.76 -0.53
N ASN A 75 -0.66 7.03 0.66
CA ASN A 75 -1.68 6.17 1.28
C ASN A 75 -3.10 6.48 0.77
N SER A 76 -3.35 7.68 0.23
CA SER A 76 -4.70 8.08 -0.18
C SER A 76 -5.32 7.16 -1.24
N PRO A 77 -4.63 6.73 -2.31
CA PRO A 77 -5.17 5.77 -3.27
C PRO A 77 -5.51 4.43 -2.62
N LEU A 78 -4.60 3.89 -1.80
CA LEU A 78 -4.80 2.64 -1.07
C LEU A 78 -6.05 2.70 -0.20
N MET A 79 -6.18 3.77 0.61
CA MET A 79 -7.32 3.93 1.51
C MET A 79 -8.65 4.03 0.75
N LYS A 80 -8.67 4.66 -0.42
CA LYS A 80 -9.85 4.70 -1.29
C LYS A 80 -10.24 3.32 -1.81
N GLU A 81 -9.28 2.53 -2.28
CA GLU A 81 -9.53 1.17 -2.78
C GLU A 81 -10.01 0.24 -1.66
N LEU A 82 -9.38 0.28 -0.49
CA LEU A 82 -9.79 -0.53 0.67
C LEU A 82 -11.21 -0.17 1.15
N ARG A 83 -11.54 1.12 1.21
CA ARG A 83 -12.90 1.57 1.55
C ARG A 83 -13.91 1.16 0.51
N MET A 84 -13.58 1.26 -0.78
CA MET A 84 -14.44 0.77 -1.85
C MET A 84 -14.71 -0.73 -1.70
N ALA A 85 -13.68 -1.53 -1.44
CA ALA A 85 -13.82 -2.96 -1.21
C ALA A 85 -14.71 -3.26 0.00
N ALA A 86 -14.55 -2.54 1.12
CA ALA A 86 -15.39 -2.67 2.31
C ALA A 86 -16.85 -2.28 2.03
N MET A 87 -17.09 -1.19 1.30
CA MET A 87 -18.44 -0.80 0.90
C MET A 87 -19.10 -1.83 -0.01
N LEU A 88 -18.36 -2.39 -0.99
CA LEU A 88 -18.88 -3.43 -1.87
C LEU A 88 -19.26 -4.69 -1.11
N ARG A 89 -18.54 -5.06 -0.05
CA ARG A 89 -18.91 -6.16 0.85
C ARG A 89 -20.29 -5.98 1.49
N ARG A 90 -20.66 -4.72 1.80
CA ARG A 90 -21.93 -4.40 2.46
C ARG A 90 -23.12 -4.34 1.51
N VAL A 91 -22.90 -3.98 0.25
CA VAL A 91 -23.98 -3.67 -0.70
C VAL A 91 -24.07 -4.63 -1.88
N ALA A 92 -23.02 -5.39 -2.18
CA ALA A 92 -23.02 -6.30 -3.33
C ALA A 92 -23.87 -7.54 -3.05
N ASP A 93 -24.66 -7.94 -4.06
CA ASP A 93 -25.28 -9.26 -4.06
C ASP A 93 -24.18 -10.34 -4.11
N PRO A 94 -24.09 -11.23 -3.09
CA PRO A 94 -23.06 -12.27 -3.05
C PRO A 94 -23.08 -13.24 -4.24
N GLY A 95 -24.16 -13.25 -5.01
CA GLY A 95 -24.39 -14.19 -6.12
C GLY A 95 -23.87 -13.74 -7.46
N SER A 96 -23.67 -12.45 -7.73
CA SER A 96 -23.46 -11.96 -9.11
C SER A 96 -22.57 -10.73 -9.23
N GLY A 97 -21.93 -10.62 -10.41
CA GLY A 97 -21.22 -9.43 -10.85
C GLY A 97 -19.84 -9.17 -10.22
N GLU A 98 -19.22 -8.11 -10.67
CA GLU A 98 -17.88 -7.70 -10.24
C GLU A 98 -17.83 -7.35 -8.75
N GLY A 99 -18.88 -6.73 -8.21
CA GLY A 99 -19.00 -6.42 -6.80
C GLY A 99 -18.91 -7.66 -5.90
N ALA A 100 -19.47 -8.79 -6.34
CA ALA A 100 -19.37 -10.05 -5.61
C ALA A 100 -17.94 -10.62 -5.58
N VAL A 101 -17.12 -10.35 -6.60
CA VAL A 101 -15.69 -10.72 -6.59
C VAL A 101 -14.96 -9.93 -5.51
N TRP A 102 -15.15 -8.61 -5.50
CA TRP A 102 -14.57 -7.72 -4.49
C TRP A 102 -15.01 -8.09 -3.07
N ALA A 103 -16.29 -8.36 -2.88
CA ALA A 103 -16.85 -8.75 -1.58
C ALA A 103 -16.24 -10.04 -1.00
N LYS A 104 -15.80 -10.95 -1.87
CA LYS A 104 -15.18 -12.23 -1.49
C LYS A 104 -13.66 -12.17 -1.31
N MET A 105 -13.02 -11.01 -1.58
CA MET A 105 -11.58 -10.88 -1.42
C MET A 105 -11.18 -10.94 0.05
N ARG A 106 -10.16 -11.70 0.35
CA ARG A 106 -9.50 -11.75 1.65
C ARG A 106 -8.27 -10.86 1.61
N ILE A 107 -8.20 -9.94 2.55
CA ILE A 107 -7.13 -8.94 2.60
C ILE A 107 -6.29 -9.17 3.84
N HIS A 108 -5.00 -9.23 3.63
CA HIS A 108 -3.97 -9.40 4.66
C HIS A 108 -3.02 -8.21 4.60
N ARG A 109 -2.37 -7.90 5.71
CA ARG A 109 -1.41 -6.80 5.77
C ARG A 109 -0.15 -7.22 6.50
N ILE A 110 1.00 -7.01 5.84
CA ILE A 110 2.32 -7.07 6.46
C ILE A 110 2.81 -5.63 6.59
N ALA A 111 3.09 -5.19 7.82
CA ALA A 111 3.60 -3.86 8.12
C ALA A 111 4.64 -3.93 9.22
N SER A 112 5.53 -2.94 9.29
CA SER A 112 6.49 -2.82 10.37
C SER A 112 6.37 -1.47 11.06
N PRO A 113 6.33 -1.43 12.40
CA PRO A 113 6.34 -0.19 13.17
C PRO A 113 7.63 0.62 12.94
N MET A 114 8.75 -0.02 12.58
CA MET A 114 10.00 0.65 12.26
C MET A 114 9.82 1.69 11.13
N MET A 115 8.85 1.51 10.24
CA MET A 115 8.58 2.47 9.17
C MET A 115 8.17 3.86 9.68
N THR A 116 7.65 3.96 10.90
CA THR A 116 7.33 5.25 11.53
C THR A 116 8.57 6.03 11.96
N GLU A 117 9.70 5.37 12.13
CA GLU A 117 10.98 6.00 12.50
C GLU A 117 11.73 6.55 11.29
N LEU A 118 11.37 6.07 10.09
CA LEU A 118 11.99 6.48 8.83
C LEU A 118 11.31 7.73 8.27
N SER A 119 12.10 8.55 7.57
CA SER A 119 11.60 9.74 6.86
C SER A 119 11.41 9.46 5.37
N ALA A 120 10.68 10.34 4.66
CA ALA A 120 10.53 10.24 3.21
C ALA A 120 11.89 10.26 2.47
N SER A 121 12.88 11.01 2.99
CA SER A 121 14.21 11.06 2.41
C SER A 121 14.99 9.75 2.52
N SER A 122 14.65 8.87 3.46
CA SER A 122 15.29 7.55 3.56
C SER A 122 15.06 6.68 2.33
N LYS A 123 14.00 6.94 1.56
CA LYS A 123 13.71 6.26 0.29
C LYS A 123 14.77 6.50 -0.79
N LEU A 124 15.57 7.54 -0.65
CA LEU A 124 16.67 7.88 -1.57
C LEU A 124 18.03 7.39 -1.07
N LEU A 125 18.07 6.73 0.10
CA LEU A 125 19.31 6.25 0.70
C LEU A 125 19.69 4.88 0.12
N ALA A 126 20.68 4.86 -0.75
CA ALA A 126 21.16 3.65 -1.45
C ALA A 126 22.38 2.99 -0.76
N GLU A 127 22.56 3.21 0.55
CA GLU A 127 23.64 2.60 1.30
C GLU A 127 23.36 1.11 1.54
N TRP A 128 24.35 0.26 1.26
CA TRP A 128 24.20 -1.19 1.36
C TRP A 128 23.80 -1.66 2.76
N ALA A 129 24.38 -1.08 3.81
CA ALA A 129 24.03 -1.41 5.18
C ALA A 129 22.56 -1.10 5.50
N PHE A 130 22.05 0.04 5.00
CA PHE A 130 20.65 0.42 5.15
C PHE A 130 19.72 -0.53 4.38
N LEU A 131 20.07 -0.90 3.15
CA LEU A 131 19.30 -1.86 2.36
C LEU A 131 19.26 -3.24 3.02
N CYS A 132 20.38 -3.69 3.61
CA CYS A 132 20.42 -4.94 4.39
C CYS A 132 19.52 -4.87 5.62
N MET A 133 19.52 -3.76 6.34
CA MET A 133 18.65 -3.54 7.50
C MET A 133 17.16 -3.61 7.09
N LEU A 134 16.77 -2.94 6.00
CA LEU A 134 15.40 -3.01 5.48
C LEU A 134 15.00 -4.42 5.04
N ARG A 135 15.91 -5.14 4.38
CA ARG A 135 15.69 -6.54 4.01
C ARG A 135 15.41 -7.41 5.24
N ASP A 136 16.23 -7.27 6.27
CA ASP A 136 16.14 -8.11 7.46
C ASP A 136 14.87 -7.77 8.27
N GLU A 137 14.50 -6.49 8.34
CA GLU A 137 13.22 -6.08 8.91
C GLU A 137 12.03 -6.59 8.11
N GLY A 138 12.07 -6.52 6.78
CA GLY A 138 11.03 -7.08 5.93
C GLY A 138 10.84 -8.58 6.14
N ARG A 139 11.95 -9.34 6.26
CA ARG A 139 11.91 -10.78 6.59
C ARG A 139 11.32 -11.04 7.96
N ARG A 140 11.71 -10.24 8.96
CA ARG A 140 11.18 -10.35 10.32
C ARG A 140 9.66 -10.11 10.36
N ALA A 141 9.20 -9.04 9.71
CA ALA A 141 7.78 -8.69 9.65
C ALA A 141 6.97 -9.76 8.91
N ALA A 142 7.50 -10.28 7.80
CA ALA A 142 6.84 -11.35 7.05
C ALA A 142 6.79 -12.65 7.85
N GLN A 143 7.87 -13.02 8.57
CA GLN A 143 7.87 -14.22 9.40
C GLN A 143 6.86 -14.10 10.54
N ALA A 144 6.81 -12.96 11.24
CA ALA A 144 5.82 -12.72 12.29
C ALA A 144 4.38 -12.86 11.76
N PHE A 145 4.11 -12.31 10.58
CA PHE A 145 2.80 -12.47 9.93
C PHE A 145 2.49 -13.95 9.63
N LEU A 146 3.45 -14.70 9.11
CA LEU A 146 3.24 -16.12 8.79
C LEU A 146 3.04 -16.97 10.04
N ASP A 147 3.76 -16.68 11.12
CA ASP A 147 3.65 -17.40 12.38
C ASP A 147 2.27 -17.16 13.05
N GLU A 148 1.74 -15.94 12.93
CA GLU A 148 0.45 -15.56 13.53
C GLU A 148 -0.74 -15.87 12.62
N HIS A 149 -0.61 -15.62 11.32
CA HIS A 149 -1.71 -15.59 10.37
C HIS A 149 -1.55 -16.53 9.16
N GLY A 150 -0.48 -17.29 9.07
CA GLY A 150 -0.23 -18.16 7.93
C GLY A 150 -1.36 -19.16 7.67
N ALA A 151 -1.99 -19.66 8.72
CA ALA A 151 -3.14 -20.58 8.62
C ALA A 151 -4.45 -19.88 8.19
N ASP A 152 -4.52 -18.55 8.28
CA ASP A 152 -5.70 -17.78 7.88
C ASP A 152 -5.73 -17.49 6.38
N VAL A 153 -4.57 -17.52 5.72
CA VAL A 153 -4.45 -17.31 4.27
C VAL A 153 -5.23 -18.40 3.54
N GLY A 154 -6.08 -18.01 2.62
CA GLY A 154 -7.02 -18.92 1.95
C GLY A 154 -8.32 -19.17 2.70
N VAL A 155 -8.43 -18.78 3.96
CA VAL A 155 -9.58 -19.03 4.84
C VAL A 155 -10.35 -17.76 5.15
N ARG A 156 -9.68 -16.74 5.73
CA ARG A 156 -10.31 -15.47 6.16
C ARG A 156 -9.36 -14.29 6.04
N SER A 157 -9.89 -13.08 5.96
CA SER A 157 -9.10 -11.85 6.06
C SER A 157 -8.44 -11.74 7.44
N THR A 158 -7.21 -11.23 7.48
CA THR A 158 -6.50 -10.88 8.71
C THR A 158 -6.37 -9.37 8.91
N PHE A 159 -6.76 -8.60 7.90
CA PHE A 159 -6.83 -7.14 7.97
C PHE A 159 -8.30 -6.70 7.91
N ASP A 160 -8.75 -6.03 8.97
CA ASP A 160 -10.12 -5.52 9.07
C ASP A 160 -10.24 -4.21 8.28
N ILE A 161 -10.75 -4.32 7.05
CA ILE A 161 -11.02 -3.15 6.22
C ILE A 161 -12.38 -2.53 6.51
N ASP A 162 -13.29 -3.24 7.19
CA ASP A 162 -14.63 -2.74 7.48
C ASP A 162 -14.57 -1.64 8.54
N ALA A 163 -13.63 -1.72 9.47
CA ALA A 163 -13.33 -0.66 10.43
C ALA A 163 -12.91 0.67 9.75
N LEU A 164 -12.36 0.62 8.53
CA LEU A 164 -11.98 1.83 7.79
C LEU A 164 -13.18 2.65 7.29
N VAL A 165 -14.35 2.04 7.19
CA VAL A 165 -15.60 2.73 6.78
C VAL A 165 -16.23 3.45 7.97
N GLU A 166 -15.98 2.98 9.19
CA GLU A 166 -16.58 3.51 10.43
C GLU A 166 -15.85 4.73 11.00
N GLN A 167 -14.67 5.05 10.46
CA GLN A 167 -13.85 6.18 10.93
C GLN A 167 -14.29 7.56 10.40
N PHE A 168 -15.47 7.64 9.71
CA PHE A 168 -16.00 8.90 9.15
C PHE A 168 -17.52 8.99 9.27
#